data_19e69950ba0f5fbf658584d0c50f07fd
#
_entry.id   19e69950ba0f5fbf658584d0c50f07fd
#
_cell.length_a   1.000
_cell.length_b   1.000
_cell.length_c   1.000
_cell.angle_alpha   90.00
_cell.angle_beta   90.00
_cell.angle_gamma   90.00
#
_symmetry.space_group_name_H-M   'P 1'
#
loop_
_entity.id
_entity.type
_entity.pdbx_description
1 polymer ?
#
loop_
_entity_poly.entity_id
_entity_poly.type
_entity_poly.pdbx_seq_one_letter_code
_entity_poly.pdbx_strand_id
1 'polypeptide(L)'
;MPQTAVDLAKRFEGFHRVPKLDANRAYPYVCPAGYWTIGYGHLCDADHPPITQDQAEKYLAVDMEIALSATLRYCPVLVSESDDRLAAIVDFTFNLGAGRLQMSTLRRKVNLKDWPGAVHELYKWVHGGGRVLPGLVVRRQVEAAYLRG
;
A
#
# COMPACT_ATOMS: atom_id res chain seq x y z
N MET A 1 -7.75 5.23 -11.45
CA MET A 1 -6.59 4.73 -10.63
C MET A 1 -5.30 5.14 -11.31
N PRO A 2 -4.45 5.95 -10.65
CA PRO A 2 -3.15 6.29 -11.22
C PRO A 2 -2.28 5.04 -11.39
N GLN A 3 -1.67 4.89 -12.57
CA GLN A 3 -0.78 3.75 -12.83
C GLN A 3 0.40 3.74 -11.86
N THR A 4 0.88 4.91 -11.48
CA THR A 4 1.95 5.07 -10.48
C THR A 4 1.62 4.37 -9.15
N ALA A 5 0.37 4.44 -8.69
CA ALA A 5 -0.04 3.76 -7.46
C ALA A 5 0.04 2.24 -7.58
N VAL A 6 -0.39 1.70 -8.73
CA VAL A 6 -0.31 0.26 -9.01
C VAL A 6 1.15 -0.20 -9.07
N ASP A 7 2.01 0.59 -9.74
CA ASP A 7 3.44 0.29 -9.86
C ASP A 7 4.14 0.32 -8.50
N LEU A 8 3.81 1.29 -7.64
CA LEU A 8 4.33 1.35 -6.27
C LEU A 8 3.93 0.10 -5.47
N ALA A 9 2.66 -0.27 -5.51
CA ALA A 9 2.18 -1.45 -4.80
C ALA A 9 2.91 -2.72 -5.26
N LYS A 10 3.04 -2.93 -6.56
CA LYS A 10 3.78 -4.07 -7.12
C LYS A 10 5.25 -4.07 -6.70
N ARG A 11 5.89 -2.91 -6.72
CA ARG A 11 7.30 -2.76 -6.34
C ARG A 11 7.54 -3.20 -4.90
N PHE A 12 6.69 -2.77 -3.97
CA PHE A 12 6.90 -3.04 -2.55
C PHE A 12 6.34 -4.38 -2.10
N GLU A 13 5.23 -4.83 -2.67
CA GLU A 13 4.67 -6.15 -2.30
C GLU A 13 5.43 -7.29 -2.98
N GLY A 14 5.74 -7.16 -4.27
CA GLY A 14 6.33 -8.23 -5.06
C GLY A 14 5.37 -9.39 -5.29
N PHE A 15 5.66 -10.23 -6.28
CA PHE A 15 4.91 -11.46 -6.53
C PHE A 15 5.58 -12.62 -5.82
N HIS A 16 5.10 -12.96 -4.61
CA HIS A 16 5.66 -14.04 -3.80
C HIS A 16 5.24 -15.40 -4.34
N ARG A 17 6.22 -16.23 -4.63
CA ARG A 17 6.05 -17.58 -5.14
C ARG A 17 7.03 -18.53 -4.43
N VAL A 18 6.75 -19.83 -4.53
CA VAL A 18 7.65 -20.87 -4.02
C VAL A 18 8.50 -21.38 -5.18
N PRO A 19 9.72 -20.86 -5.39
CA PRO A 19 10.49 -21.09 -6.63
C PRO A 19 10.82 -22.55 -6.91
N LYS A 20 10.97 -23.36 -5.85
CA LYS A 20 11.35 -24.77 -5.96
C LYS A 20 10.18 -25.67 -6.39
N LEU A 21 8.93 -25.24 -6.13
CA LEU A 21 7.74 -26.05 -6.38
C LEU A 21 7.02 -25.63 -7.64
N ASP A 22 6.76 -24.32 -7.78
CA ASP A 22 6.02 -23.79 -8.93
C ASP A 22 6.35 -22.31 -9.10
N ALA A 23 7.23 -22.00 -10.05
CA ALA A 23 7.68 -20.63 -10.31
C ALA A 23 6.59 -19.71 -10.88
N ASN A 24 5.46 -20.28 -11.37
CA ASN A 24 4.39 -19.55 -12.04
C ASN A 24 3.20 -19.26 -11.13
N ARG A 25 3.24 -19.70 -9.87
CA ARG A 25 2.15 -19.55 -8.92
C ARG A 25 2.62 -18.95 -7.61
N ALA A 26 1.71 -18.17 -7.00
CA ALA A 26 1.90 -17.65 -5.66
C ALA A 26 1.16 -18.55 -4.66
N TYR A 27 1.79 -18.75 -3.51
CA TYR A 27 1.25 -19.52 -2.39
C TYR A 27 1.05 -18.59 -1.19
N PRO A 28 0.14 -18.92 -0.25
CA PRO A 28 0.00 -18.12 0.97
C PRO A 28 1.31 -18.04 1.75
N TYR A 29 1.60 -16.86 2.26
CA TYR A 29 2.75 -16.61 3.12
C TYR A 29 2.34 -15.65 4.24
N VAL A 30 3.12 -15.62 5.33
CA VAL A 30 2.91 -14.67 6.42
C VAL A 30 3.73 -13.41 6.13
N CYS A 31 3.06 -12.26 6.02
CA CYS A 31 3.75 -10.99 5.81
C CYS A 31 4.47 -10.52 7.09
N PRO A 32 5.37 -9.51 7.01
CA PRO A 32 6.10 -9.01 8.19
C PRO A 32 5.20 -8.53 9.33
N ALA A 33 3.96 -8.12 9.04
CA ALA A 33 2.98 -7.72 10.05
C ALA A 33 2.23 -8.90 10.70
N GLY A 34 2.47 -10.14 10.24
CA GLY A 34 1.92 -11.35 10.84
C GLY A 34 0.61 -11.86 10.21
N TYR A 35 0.22 -11.34 9.06
CA TYR A 35 -1.01 -11.74 8.37
C TYR A 35 -0.74 -12.68 7.20
N TRP A 36 -1.60 -13.69 7.04
CA TRP A 36 -1.59 -14.53 5.84
C TRP A 36 -1.93 -13.72 4.61
N THR A 37 -1.11 -13.85 3.58
CA THR A 37 -1.12 -12.99 2.39
C THR A 37 -0.83 -13.84 1.16
N ILE A 38 -1.30 -13.42 -0.02
CA ILE A 38 -1.02 -14.10 -1.28
C ILE A 38 -0.83 -13.08 -2.41
N GLY A 39 0.02 -13.42 -3.38
CA GLY A 39 0.26 -12.56 -4.55
C GLY A 39 0.88 -11.21 -4.15
N TYR A 40 0.26 -10.14 -4.59
CA TYR A 40 0.71 -8.76 -4.30
C TYR A 40 0.07 -8.21 -3.02
N GLY A 41 0.28 -8.89 -1.91
CA GLY A 41 -0.20 -8.39 -0.62
C GLY A 41 -1.69 -8.57 -0.34
N HIS A 42 -2.38 -9.44 -1.07
CA HIS A 42 -3.79 -9.72 -0.84
C HIS A 42 -3.98 -10.57 0.42
N LEU A 43 -4.78 -10.10 1.37
CA LEU A 43 -5.08 -10.86 2.59
C LEU A 43 -5.88 -12.12 2.24
N CYS A 44 -5.52 -13.24 2.83
CA CYS A 44 -6.17 -14.53 2.59
C CYS A 44 -6.12 -15.44 3.82
N ASP A 45 -6.71 -16.62 3.72
CA ASP A 45 -6.57 -17.68 4.71
C ASP A 45 -5.29 -18.50 4.44
N ALA A 46 -4.80 -19.18 5.48
CA ALA A 46 -3.59 -20.01 5.37
C ALA A 46 -3.72 -21.13 4.35
N ASP A 47 -4.93 -21.62 4.12
CA ASP A 47 -5.24 -22.71 3.20
C ASP A 47 -5.73 -22.24 1.82
N HIS A 48 -5.59 -20.94 1.52
CA HIS A 48 -5.98 -20.40 0.21
C HIS A 48 -5.24 -21.17 -0.90
N PRO A 49 -5.94 -21.62 -1.97
CA PRO A 49 -5.28 -22.29 -3.09
C PRO A 49 -4.24 -21.38 -3.76
N PRO A 50 -3.18 -21.95 -4.35
CA PRO A 50 -2.21 -21.16 -5.11
C PRO A 50 -2.87 -20.45 -6.29
N ILE A 51 -2.36 -19.28 -6.63
CA ILE A 51 -2.88 -18.44 -7.70
C ILE A 51 -1.81 -18.14 -8.76
N THR A 52 -2.27 -17.89 -9.99
CA THR A 52 -1.40 -17.42 -11.07
C THR A 52 -1.09 -15.94 -10.90
N GLN A 53 -0.10 -15.45 -11.65
CA GLN A 53 0.22 -14.02 -11.68
C GLN A 53 -0.97 -13.18 -12.17
N ASP A 54 -1.71 -13.67 -13.19
CA ASP A 54 -2.90 -12.97 -13.67
C ASP A 54 -3.98 -12.85 -12.59
N GLN A 55 -4.20 -13.89 -11.81
CA GLN A 55 -5.13 -13.84 -10.67
C GLN A 55 -4.64 -12.88 -9.58
N ALA A 56 -3.33 -12.88 -9.31
CA ALA A 56 -2.73 -11.95 -8.35
C ALA A 56 -2.91 -10.49 -8.80
N GLU A 57 -2.78 -10.20 -10.08
CA GLU A 57 -3.02 -8.87 -10.63
C GLU A 57 -4.49 -8.44 -10.54
N LYS A 58 -5.41 -9.37 -10.73
CA LYS A 58 -6.85 -9.11 -10.54
C LYS A 58 -7.18 -8.79 -9.08
N TYR A 59 -6.60 -9.54 -8.13
CA TYR A 59 -6.76 -9.24 -6.71
C TYR A 59 -6.18 -7.86 -6.36
N LEU A 60 -4.99 -7.55 -6.88
CA LEU A 60 -4.37 -6.25 -6.67
C LEU A 60 -5.25 -5.12 -7.21
N ALA A 61 -5.82 -5.27 -8.41
CA ALA A 61 -6.69 -4.26 -8.99
C ALA A 61 -7.89 -3.96 -8.10
N VAL A 62 -8.54 -4.98 -7.55
CA VAL A 62 -9.67 -4.82 -6.63
C VAL A 62 -9.21 -4.15 -5.33
N ASP A 63 -8.12 -4.62 -4.73
CA ASP A 63 -7.59 -4.07 -3.49
C ASP A 63 -7.19 -2.60 -3.65
N MET A 64 -6.60 -2.24 -4.79
CA MET A 64 -6.21 -0.87 -5.10
C MET A 64 -7.43 0.04 -5.30
N GLU A 65 -8.50 -0.45 -5.92
CA GLU A 65 -9.75 0.33 -6.05
C GLU A 65 -10.39 0.59 -4.68
N ILE A 66 -10.33 -0.37 -3.77
CA ILE A 66 -10.79 -0.19 -2.40
C ILE A 66 -9.95 0.88 -1.70
N ALA A 67 -8.62 0.83 -1.85
CA ALA A 67 -7.72 1.82 -1.29
C ALA A 67 -7.94 3.22 -1.88
N LEU A 68 -8.17 3.32 -3.19
CA LEU A 68 -8.48 4.58 -3.85
C LEU A 68 -9.76 5.20 -3.31
N SER A 69 -10.83 4.40 -3.22
CA SER A 69 -12.12 4.87 -2.70
C SER A 69 -11.98 5.41 -1.28
N ALA A 70 -11.28 4.70 -0.42
CA ALA A 70 -11.03 5.13 0.96
C ALA A 70 -10.17 6.40 1.01
N THR A 71 -9.13 6.47 0.18
CA THR A 71 -8.26 7.64 0.09
C THR A 71 -9.04 8.90 -0.27
N LEU A 72 -9.88 8.83 -1.31
CA LEU A 72 -10.69 9.97 -1.74
C LEU A 72 -11.81 10.32 -0.75
N ARG A 73 -12.31 9.34 -0.02
CA ARG A 73 -13.29 9.58 1.03
C ARG A 73 -12.69 10.40 2.17
N TYR A 74 -11.50 10.03 2.64
CA TYR A 74 -10.87 10.66 3.80
C TYR A 74 -9.98 11.86 3.44
N CYS A 75 -9.50 11.93 2.20
CA CYS A 75 -8.68 13.01 1.68
C CYS A 75 -9.27 13.54 0.37
N PRO A 76 -10.47 14.17 0.40
CA PRO A 76 -11.15 14.60 -0.83
C PRO A 76 -10.37 15.64 -1.64
N VAL A 77 -9.45 16.37 -1.02
CA VAL A 77 -8.60 17.34 -1.73
C VAL A 77 -7.75 16.69 -2.83
N LEU A 78 -7.43 15.41 -2.68
CA LEU A 78 -6.59 14.68 -3.63
C LEU A 78 -7.25 14.47 -5.00
N VAL A 79 -8.55 14.66 -5.11
CA VAL A 79 -9.28 14.58 -6.39
C VAL A 79 -8.77 15.61 -7.41
N SER A 80 -8.30 16.76 -6.93
CA SER A 80 -7.78 17.87 -7.76
C SER A 80 -6.26 18.00 -7.72
N GLU A 81 -5.56 17.10 -7.03
CA GLU A 81 -4.11 17.10 -6.96
C GLU A 81 -3.48 16.24 -8.05
N SER A 82 -2.14 16.28 -8.16
CA SER A 82 -1.40 15.47 -9.12
C SER A 82 -1.59 13.97 -8.89
N ASP A 83 -1.41 13.18 -9.94
CA ASP A 83 -1.41 11.72 -9.83
C ASP A 83 -0.36 11.21 -8.85
N ASP A 84 0.79 11.87 -8.76
CA ASP A 84 1.86 11.50 -7.83
C ASP A 84 1.41 11.67 -6.37
N ARG A 85 0.79 12.77 -6.02
CA ARG A 85 0.26 13.00 -4.67
C ARG A 85 -0.84 12.01 -4.33
N LEU A 86 -1.75 11.77 -5.26
CA LEU A 86 -2.80 10.77 -5.08
C LEU A 86 -2.19 9.38 -4.89
N ALA A 87 -1.24 9.01 -5.75
CA ALA A 87 -0.58 7.71 -5.68
C ALA A 87 0.12 7.47 -4.34
N ALA A 88 0.78 8.48 -3.79
CA ALA A 88 1.46 8.39 -2.49
C ALA A 88 0.48 7.97 -1.37
N ILE A 89 -0.67 8.61 -1.31
CA ILE A 89 -1.64 8.33 -0.24
C ILE A 89 -2.44 7.05 -0.52
N VAL A 90 -2.70 6.72 -1.78
CA VAL A 90 -3.30 5.43 -2.14
C VAL A 90 -2.38 4.28 -1.73
N ASP A 91 -1.07 4.40 -1.97
CA ASP A 91 -0.11 3.37 -1.55
C ASP A 91 -0.06 3.23 -0.02
N PHE A 92 -0.05 4.33 0.71
CA PHE A 92 -0.15 4.33 2.17
C PHE A 92 -1.42 3.60 2.64
N THR A 93 -2.56 3.92 2.05
CA THR A 93 -3.86 3.33 2.40
C THR A 93 -3.89 1.84 2.07
N PHE A 94 -3.38 1.45 0.92
CA PHE A 94 -3.24 0.05 0.53
C PHE A 94 -2.36 -0.72 1.51
N ASN A 95 -1.23 -0.14 1.90
CA ASN A 95 -0.26 -0.79 2.79
C ASN A 95 -0.77 -0.91 4.24
N LEU A 96 -1.38 0.13 4.78
CA LEU A 96 -1.70 0.22 6.21
C LEU A 96 -3.19 0.15 6.52
N GLY A 97 -4.04 0.28 5.52
CA GLY A 97 -5.49 0.20 5.67
C GLY A 97 -6.17 1.55 5.84
N ALA A 98 -7.44 1.58 5.43
CA ALA A 98 -8.28 2.78 5.47
C ALA A 98 -8.48 3.33 6.88
N GLY A 99 -8.60 2.45 7.88
CA GLY A 99 -8.82 2.86 9.27
C GLY A 99 -7.65 3.67 9.83
N ARG A 100 -6.42 3.31 9.48
CA ARG A 100 -5.23 4.06 9.92
C ARG A 100 -5.16 5.42 9.25
N LEU A 101 -5.46 5.51 7.95
CA LEU A 101 -5.56 6.80 7.28
C LEU A 101 -6.62 7.68 7.95
N GLN A 102 -7.81 7.13 8.19
CA GLN A 102 -8.93 7.85 8.80
C GLN A 102 -8.55 8.53 10.11
N MET A 103 -7.78 7.84 10.96
CA MET A 103 -7.44 8.29 12.31
C MET A 103 -6.12 9.08 12.36
N SER A 104 -5.44 9.28 11.23
CA SER A 104 -4.09 9.82 11.22
C SER A 104 -4.03 11.34 11.20
N THR A 105 -2.96 11.89 11.76
CA THR A 105 -2.59 13.30 11.58
C THR A 105 -2.19 13.55 10.12
N LEU A 106 -1.64 12.55 9.43
CA LEU A 106 -1.37 12.61 7.99
C LEU A 106 -2.60 13.07 7.20
N ARG A 107 -3.75 12.46 7.45
CA ARG A 107 -5.02 12.84 6.80
C ARG A 107 -5.31 14.34 6.94
N ARG A 108 -5.15 14.86 8.16
CA ARG A 108 -5.41 16.29 8.43
C ARG A 108 -4.45 17.19 7.65
N LYS A 109 -3.18 16.83 7.61
CA LYS A 109 -2.15 17.60 6.88
C LYS A 109 -2.43 17.59 5.38
N VAL A 110 -2.79 16.45 4.82
CA VAL A 110 -3.16 16.33 3.40
C VAL A 110 -4.36 17.21 3.08
N ASN A 111 -5.42 17.16 3.88
CA ASN A 111 -6.63 17.95 3.64
C ASN A 111 -6.39 19.45 3.80
N LEU A 112 -5.40 19.86 4.56
CA LEU A 112 -4.95 21.25 4.66
C LEU A 112 -3.98 21.65 3.55
N LYS A 113 -3.59 20.71 2.69
CA LYS A 113 -2.54 20.88 1.68
C LYS A 113 -1.20 21.31 2.29
N ASP A 114 -0.97 20.93 3.54
CA ASP A 114 0.31 21.11 4.22
C ASP A 114 1.24 19.96 3.85
N TRP A 115 1.83 20.04 2.67
CA TRP A 115 2.66 18.96 2.13
C TRP A 115 3.90 18.69 2.96
N PRO A 116 4.66 19.71 3.43
CA PRO A 116 5.78 19.45 4.34
C PRO A 116 5.35 18.75 5.63
N GLY A 117 4.23 19.14 6.22
CA GLY A 117 3.67 18.49 7.41
C GLY A 117 3.21 17.06 7.12
N ALA A 118 2.59 16.84 5.98
CA ALA A 118 2.16 15.51 5.55
C ALA A 118 3.36 14.57 5.35
N VAL A 119 4.42 15.03 4.71
CA VAL A 119 5.67 14.27 4.54
C VAL A 119 6.26 13.89 5.91
N HIS A 120 6.30 14.85 6.84
CA HIS A 120 6.78 14.58 8.20
C HIS A 120 5.96 13.48 8.88
N GLU A 121 4.64 13.51 8.73
CA GLU A 121 3.75 12.52 9.32
C GLU A 121 3.91 11.13 8.69
N LEU A 122 4.18 11.03 7.37
CA LEU A 122 4.45 9.75 6.72
C LEU A 122 5.57 8.97 7.39
N TYR A 123 6.66 9.64 7.74
CA TYR A 123 7.85 8.98 8.32
C TYR A 123 7.60 8.32 9.67
N LYS A 124 6.50 8.62 10.34
CA LYS A 124 6.14 7.98 11.61
C LYS A 124 5.59 6.56 11.42
N TRP A 125 5.17 6.19 10.21
CA TRP A 125 4.48 4.93 9.92
C TRP A 125 5.45 3.85 9.41
N VAL A 126 6.37 3.47 10.28
CA VAL A 126 7.48 2.55 9.96
C VAL A 126 7.54 1.34 10.88
N HIS A 127 6.54 1.13 11.73
CA HIS A 127 6.53 0.05 12.72
C HIS A 127 5.63 -1.11 12.28
N GLY A 128 6.09 -2.33 12.55
CA GLY A 128 5.31 -3.54 12.40
C GLY A 128 5.76 -4.55 13.44
N GLY A 129 4.79 -5.21 14.10
CA GLY A 129 5.12 -6.14 15.18
C GLY A 129 5.88 -5.50 16.33
N GLY A 130 5.63 -4.22 16.62
CA GLY A 130 6.25 -3.47 17.71
C GLY A 130 7.68 -2.98 17.46
N ARG A 131 8.18 -3.09 16.23
CA ARG A 131 9.55 -2.67 15.87
C ARG A 131 9.57 -1.92 14.55
N VAL A 132 10.63 -1.16 14.31
CA VAL A 132 10.88 -0.50 13.02
C VAL A 132 11.22 -1.55 11.97
N LEU A 133 10.51 -1.52 10.83
CA LEU A 133 10.75 -2.39 9.70
C LEU A 133 11.45 -1.61 8.58
N PRO A 134 12.66 -2.02 8.16
CA PRO A 134 13.41 -1.31 7.11
C PRO A 134 12.63 -1.14 5.80
N GLY A 135 11.82 -2.14 5.41
CA GLY A 135 10.97 -2.05 4.22
C GLY A 135 9.94 -0.93 4.31
N LEU A 136 9.36 -0.72 5.51
CA LEU A 136 8.41 0.38 5.72
C LEU A 136 9.11 1.74 5.68
N VAL A 137 10.34 1.83 6.18
CA VAL A 137 11.13 3.06 6.09
C VAL A 137 11.33 3.47 4.64
N VAL A 138 11.77 2.54 3.80
CA VAL A 138 11.97 2.79 2.37
C VAL A 138 10.64 3.17 1.69
N ARG A 139 9.58 2.47 2.00
CA ARG A 139 8.25 2.73 1.41
C ARG A 139 7.77 4.14 1.73
N ARG A 140 7.89 4.57 2.98
CA ARG A 140 7.53 5.95 3.38
C ARG A 140 8.39 7.00 2.70
N GLN A 141 9.68 6.73 2.49
CA GLN A 141 10.58 7.63 1.77
C GLN A 141 10.14 7.82 0.31
N VAL A 142 9.76 6.75 -0.36
CA VAL A 142 9.28 6.81 -1.75
C VAL A 142 7.94 7.56 -1.83
N GLU A 143 6.99 7.20 -0.95
CA GLU A 143 5.71 7.92 -0.87
C GLU A 143 5.92 9.42 -0.62
N ALA A 144 6.83 9.78 0.28
CA ALA A 144 7.16 11.17 0.59
C ALA A 144 7.67 11.92 -0.64
N ALA A 145 8.51 11.29 -1.45
CA ALA A 145 9.00 11.89 -2.69
C ALA A 145 7.87 12.21 -3.68
N TYR A 146 6.92 11.28 -3.82
CA TYR A 146 5.73 11.50 -4.66
C TYR A 146 4.80 12.56 -4.07
N LEU A 147 4.67 12.60 -2.74
CA LEU A 147 3.78 13.56 -2.07
C LEU A 147 4.28 15.00 -2.17
N ARG A 148 5.60 15.19 -2.18
CA ARG A 148 6.19 16.53 -2.39
C ARG A 148 5.81 17.12 -3.75
N GLY A 149 5.64 16.29 -4.74
CA GLY A 149 5.27 16.69 -6.09
C GLY A 149 6.44 16.95 -7.01
#